data_e2d5281bd299e01985469029d700df12
#
_entry.id   e2d5281bd299e01985469029d700df12
#
_cell.length_a   1.000
_cell.length_b   1.000
_cell.length_c   1.000
_cell.angle_alpha   90.00
_cell.angle_beta   90.00
_cell.angle_gamma   90.00
#
_symmetry.space_group_name_H-M   'P 1'
#
loop_
_entity.id
_entity.type
_entity.pdbx_description
1 polymer ?
#
loop_
_entity_poly.entity_id
_entity_poly.type
_entity_poly.pdbx_seq_one_letter_code
_entity_poly.pdbx_strand_id
1 'polypeptide(L)'
;GDVLFDRVARFWRSELHVDPDDGPLPDLVPLLEDGYGAQIVVARVAPSGERPASDRPVAAAFTAADIPFVFVNAARPVILQRFALAHAFAHLVLGHGDLVDERVEWSRNVPPEAAANDFAEELLAPVRAVQRWYERRGPAPRSVDVDDLLALGNAFGISAWSALYRSRAAGRLHAKQFQLLRGELQRHEWEVLPRQAYLGGLRDTLAHLTAGEALPPGEYGGPAVLRVPAAMRAWALAALRSGRLSLEEAAAMLHLETGALATQLARLGLE
;
A
#
# COMPACT_ATOMS: atom_id res chain seq x y z
N GLY A 1 18.33 2.30 11.67
CA GLY A 1 17.98 2.60 10.29
C GLY A 1 19.09 3.44 9.67
N ASP A 2 19.33 3.28 8.39
CA ASP A 2 20.35 4.06 7.70
C ASP A 2 19.84 5.51 7.58
N VAL A 3 20.61 6.47 8.08
CA VAL A 3 20.27 7.91 8.09
C VAL A 3 19.92 8.42 6.68
N LEU A 4 20.41 7.75 5.63
CA LEU A 4 20.13 8.11 4.24
C LEU A 4 18.68 7.85 3.86
N PHE A 5 18.13 6.67 4.17
CA PHE A 5 16.76 6.32 3.78
C PHE A 5 15.71 7.10 4.57
N ASP A 6 15.98 7.43 5.83
CA ASP A 6 15.19 8.38 6.62
C ASP A 6 15.09 9.75 5.92
N ARG A 7 16.20 10.28 5.43
CA ARG A 7 16.23 11.56 4.72
C ARG A 7 15.48 11.51 3.39
N VAL A 8 15.64 10.42 2.63
CA VAL A 8 14.97 10.23 1.34
C VAL A 8 13.45 10.08 1.53
N ALA A 9 13.01 9.28 2.50
CA ALA A 9 11.60 9.12 2.80
C ALA A 9 10.95 10.45 3.26
N ARG A 10 11.64 11.22 4.09
CA ARG A 10 11.18 12.56 4.53
C ARG A 10 11.11 13.55 3.37
N PHE A 11 12.08 13.52 2.47
CA PHE A 11 12.05 14.30 1.24
C PHE A 11 10.79 13.98 0.43
N TRP A 12 10.52 12.68 0.18
CA TRP A 12 9.34 12.28 -0.58
C TRP A 12 8.04 12.60 0.12
N ARG A 13 7.96 12.50 1.45
CA ARG A 13 6.76 12.99 2.17
C ARG A 13 6.53 14.48 1.92
N SER A 14 7.59 15.29 1.89
CA SER A 14 7.50 16.72 1.57
C SER A 14 7.05 16.95 0.12
N GLU A 15 7.62 16.24 -0.85
CA GLU A 15 7.22 16.33 -2.27
C GLU A 15 5.75 15.90 -2.48
N LEU A 16 5.28 14.93 -1.71
CA LEU A 16 3.90 14.49 -1.69
C LEU A 16 2.98 15.42 -0.86
N HIS A 17 3.47 16.58 -0.40
CA HIS A 17 2.73 17.57 0.40
C HIS A 17 2.16 17.01 1.72
N VAL A 18 2.86 16.07 2.32
CA VAL A 18 2.54 15.50 3.64
C VAL A 18 3.62 15.92 4.64
N ASP A 19 3.20 16.18 5.89
CA ASP A 19 4.18 16.51 6.94
C ASP A 19 5.25 15.42 7.04
N PRO A 20 6.54 15.75 6.86
CA PRO A 20 7.62 14.76 6.89
C PRO A 20 7.82 14.11 8.26
N ASP A 21 7.34 14.74 9.32
CA ASP A 21 7.59 14.33 10.70
C ASP A 21 6.32 14.00 11.49
N ASP A 22 5.11 14.15 10.95
CA ASP A 22 3.89 13.90 11.71
C ASP A 22 2.81 13.13 10.92
N GLY A 23 2.00 12.42 11.68
CA GLY A 23 0.78 11.75 11.24
C GLY A 23 0.98 10.56 10.30
N PRO A 24 -0.08 9.78 10.15
CA PRO A 24 -0.15 8.75 9.13
C PRO A 24 -0.21 9.38 7.73
N LEU A 25 0.28 8.66 6.73
CA LEU A 25 0.00 9.02 5.35
C LEU A 25 -1.50 8.88 5.06
N PRO A 26 -2.10 9.83 4.33
CA PRO A 26 -3.44 9.67 3.79
C PRO A 26 -3.51 8.53 2.76
N ASP A 27 -4.52 8.53 1.91
CA ASP A 27 -4.64 7.55 0.83
C ASP A 27 -3.39 7.56 -0.08
N LEU A 28 -2.64 6.47 -0.03
CA LEU A 28 -1.36 6.38 -0.73
C LEU A 28 -1.53 6.30 -2.26
N VAL A 29 -2.65 5.78 -2.74
CA VAL A 29 -2.89 5.60 -4.19
C VAL A 29 -2.98 6.95 -4.90
N PRO A 30 -3.94 7.85 -4.59
CA PRO A 30 -3.99 9.15 -5.24
C PRO A 30 -2.73 10.00 -4.95
N LEU A 31 -2.16 9.85 -3.75
CA LEU A 31 -0.96 10.57 -3.38
C LEU A 31 0.22 10.28 -4.33
N LEU A 32 0.44 9.02 -4.68
CA LEU A 32 1.50 8.63 -5.62
C LEU A 32 1.14 8.89 -7.08
N GLU A 33 -0.14 8.80 -7.45
CA GLU A 33 -0.57 9.16 -8.81
C GLU A 33 -0.40 10.65 -9.07
N ASP A 34 -0.86 11.50 -8.16
CA ASP A 34 -0.86 12.96 -8.33
C ASP A 34 0.53 13.57 -8.05
N GLY A 35 1.24 13.05 -7.03
CA GLY A 35 2.51 13.63 -6.59
C GLY A 35 3.74 13.09 -7.29
N TYR A 36 3.71 11.82 -7.76
CA TYR A 36 4.84 11.18 -8.45
C TYR A 36 4.56 10.84 -9.91
N GLY A 37 3.29 10.77 -10.29
CA GLY A 37 2.88 10.36 -11.64
C GLY A 37 2.85 8.84 -11.83
N ALA A 38 2.89 8.07 -10.76
CA ALA A 38 2.80 6.61 -10.83
C ALA A 38 1.45 6.17 -11.40
N GLN A 39 1.46 5.13 -12.23
CA GLN A 39 0.24 4.51 -12.75
C GLN A 39 -0.09 3.28 -11.90
N ILE A 40 -1.07 3.39 -11.00
CA ILE A 40 -1.36 2.33 -10.02
C ILE A 40 -2.54 1.49 -10.47
N VAL A 41 -2.27 0.21 -10.72
CA VAL A 41 -3.26 -0.83 -11.04
C VAL A 41 -3.50 -1.68 -9.81
N VAL A 42 -4.76 -1.81 -9.40
CA VAL A 42 -5.16 -2.71 -8.33
C VAL A 42 -5.99 -3.83 -8.92
N ALA A 43 -5.54 -5.07 -8.78
CA ALA A 43 -6.26 -6.22 -9.29
C ALA A 43 -6.19 -7.40 -8.32
N ARG A 44 -7.23 -8.24 -8.33
CA ARG A 44 -7.26 -9.48 -7.58
C ARG A 44 -6.71 -10.59 -8.47
N VAL A 45 -5.54 -11.11 -8.11
CA VAL A 45 -4.98 -12.29 -8.77
C VAL A 45 -5.55 -13.53 -8.10
N ALA A 46 -6.40 -14.27 -8.83
CA ALA A 46 -6.96 -15.53 -8.37
C ALA A 46 -5.86 -16.60 -8.22
N PRO A 47 -6.07 -17.63 -7.39
CA PRO A 47 -5.19 -18.78 -7.36
C PRO A 47 -5.20 -19.47 -8.72
N SER A 48 -4.08 -19.49 -9.41
CA SER A 48 -3.88 -20.36 -10.55
C SER A 48 -3.23 -21.65 -10.04
N GLY A 49 -4.01 -22.76 -10.02
CA GLY A 49 -3.48 -24.09 -9.71
C GLY A 49 -3.03 -24.29 -8.25
N GLU A 50 -2.07 -25.19 -8.06
CA GLU A 50 -1.62 -25.74 -6.76
C GLU A 50 -0.70 -24.81 -5.94
N ARG A 51 -0.44 -23.58 -6.37
CA ARG A 51 0.43 -22.66 -5.61
C ARG A 51 -0.28 -22.13 -4.37
N PRO A 52 0.36 -22.23 -3.19
CA PRO A 52 -0.19 -21.67 -1.96
C PRO A 52 -0.39 -20.15 -2.07
N ALA A 53 -1.31 -19.61 -1.30
CA ALA A 53 -1.63 -18.17 -1.28
C ALA A 53 -0.42 -17.30 -0.93
N SER A 54 0.56 -17.86 -0.21
CA SER A 54 1.82 -17.20 0.15
C SER A 54 2.75 -16.90 -1.03
N ASP A 55 2.61 -17.64 -2.14
CA ASP A 55 3.53 -17.58 -3.28
C ASP A 55 3.03 -16.66 -4.41
N ARG A 56 2.09 -15.78 -4.09
CA ARG A 56 1.54 -14.84 -5.08
C ARG A 56 2.20 -13.48 -4.95
N PRO A 57 2.44 -12.79 -6.08
CA PRO A 57 2.96 -11.45 -6.03
C PRO A 57 2.05 -10.56 -5.17
N VAL A 58 2.66 -9.76 -4.32
CA VAL A 58 1.97 -8.77 -3.49
C VAL A 58 1.89 -7.46 -4.24
N ALA A 59 2.98 -7.09 -4.90
CA ALA A 59 3.08 -5.95 -5.78
C ALA A 59 4.10 -6.22 -6.90
N ALA A 60 4.09 -5.37 -7.90
CA ALA A 60 5.14 -5.26 -8.90
C ALA A 60 5.34 -3.79 -9.27
N ALA A 61 6.57 -3.40 -9.56
CA ALA A 61 6.90 -2.06 -10.05
C ALA A 61 7.77 -2.19 -11.30
N PHE A 62 7.49 -1.38 -12.30
CA PHE A 62 8.27 -1.32 -13.52
C PHE A 62 8.10 0.04 -14.19
N THR A 63 9.02 0.37 -15.09
CA THR A 63 8.95 1.59 -15.88
C THR A 63 8.78 1.24 -17.36
N ALA A 64 7.77 1.81 -18.01
CA ALA A 64 7.53 1.66 -19.43
C ALA A 64 7.42 3.02 -20.10
N ALA A 65 8.26 3.31 -21.10
CA ALA A 65 8.33 4.60 -21.78
C ALA A 65 8.39 5.79 -20.78
N ASP A 66 9.28 5.68 -19.79
CA ASP A 66 9.50 6.66 -18.71
C ASP A 66 8.29 6.87 -17.78
N ILE A 67 7.25 6.05 -17.89
CA ILE A 67 6.09 6.08 -17.02
C ILE A 67 6.23 4.98 -15.96
N PRO A 68 6.22 5.35 -14.66
CA PRO A 68 6.28 4.37 -13.58
C PRO A 68 4.92 3.70 -13.38
N PHE A 69 4.91 2.37 -13.35
CA PHE A 69 3.74 1.55 -13.07
C PHE A 69 3.92 0.79 -11.76
N VAL A 70 2.85 0.70 -10.99
CA VAL A 70 2.79 -0.17 -9.81
C VAL A 70 1.52 -1.02 -9.87
N PHE A 71 1.71 -2.32 -9.77
CA PHE A 71 0.63 -3.28 -9.59
C PHE A 71 0.51 -3.64 -8.10
N VAL A 72 -0.72 -3.73 -7.59
CA VAL A 72 -1.01 -4.18 -6.22
C VAL A 72 -2.04 -5.30 -6.24
N ASN A 73 -1.75 -6.39 -5.54
CA ASN A 73 -2.65 -7.55 -5.46
C ASN A 73 -3.69 -7.37 -4.33
N ALA A 74 -4.94 -7.08 -4.70
CA ALA A 74 -6.07 -6.93 -3.79
C ALA A 74 -6.53 -8.24 -3.10
N ALA A 75 -5.94 -9.39 -3.44
CA ALA A 75 -6.19 -10.64 -2.71
C ALA A 75 -5.42 -10.70 -1.37
N ARG A 76 -4.54 -9.74 -1.09
CA ARG A 76 -3.77 -9.65 0.14
C ARG A 76 -4.47 -8.75 1.17
N PRO A 77 -4.23 -8.92 2.47
CA PRO A 77 -4.72 -7.98 3.48
C PRO A 77 -4.32 -6.53 3.17
N VAL A 78 -5.21 -5.57 3.40
CA VAL A 78 -4.99 -4.15 3.05
C VAL A 78 -3.71 -3.57 3.62
N ILE A 79 -3.36 -3.93 4.86
CA ILE A 79 -2.11 -3.50 5.49
C ILE A 79 -0.88 -3.97 4.69
N LEU A 80 -0.91 -5.20 4.15
CA LEU A 80 0.16 -5.70 3.30
C LEU A 80 0.16 -5.03 1.92
N GLN A 81 -1.01 -4.77 1.34
CA GLN A 81 -1.12 -4.01 0.09
C GLN A 81 -0.51 -2.61 0.23
N ARG A 82 -0.81 -1.93 1.34
CA ARG A 82 -0.32 -0.59 1.62
C ARG A 82 1.21 -0.57 1.78
N PHE A 83 1.75 -1.54 2.53
CA PHE A 83 3.20 -1.69 2.67
C PHE A 83 3.85 -2.02 1.33
N ALA A 84 3.29 -2.96 0.56
CA ALA A 84 3.80 -3.34 -0.74
C ALA A 84 3.79 -2.19 -1.75
N LEU A 85 2.78 -1.33 -1.72
CA LEU A 85 2.74 -0.12 -2.55
C LEU A 85 3.85 0.87 -2.16
N ALA A 86 4.09 1.10 -0.86
CA ALA A 86 5.17 1.95 -0.39
C ALA A 86 6.56 1.36 -0.72
N HIS A 87 6.70 0.04 -0.62
CA HIS A 87 7.91 -0.70 -0.97
C HIS A 87 8.20 -0.66 -2.48
N ALA A 88 7.19 -0.91 -3.32
CA ALA A 88 7.30 -0.77 -4.76
C ALA A 88 7.67 0.67 -5.17
N PHE A 89 7.10 1.67 -4.51
CA PHE A 89 7.48 3.07 -4.70
C PHE A 89 8.95 3.31 -4.33
N ALA A 90 9.46 2.69 -3.26
CA ALA A 90 10.87 2.78 -2.90
C ALA A 90 11.78 2.30 -4.05
N HIS A 91 11.46 1.17 -4.68
CA HIS A 91 12.25 0.67 -5.81
C HIS A 91 12.27 1.64 -6.99
N LEU A 92 11.15 2.29 -7.30
CA LEU A 92 11.07 3.32 -8.34
C LEU A 92 11.98 4.52 -8.02
N VAL A 93 11.89 5.07 -6.81
CA VAL A 93 12.63 6.29 -6.44
C VAL A 93 14.11 6.04 -6.14
N LEU A 94 14.47 4.82 -5.75
CA LEU A 94 15.86 4.41 -5.52
C LEU A 94 16.54 3.87 -6.79
N GLY A 95 15.79 3.71 -7.88
CA GLY A 95 16.33 3.27 -9.17
C GLY A 95 16.78 1.80 -9.18
N HIS A 96 16.10 0.92 -8.45
CA HIS A 96 16.46 -0.50 -8.35
C HIS A 96 16.07 -1.33 -9.58
N GLY A 97 15.41 -0.71 -10.60
CA GLY A 97 14.92 -1.39 -11.80
C GLY A 97 13.55 -2.03 -11.61
N ASP A 98 13.16 -2.85 -12.60
CA ASP A 98 11.87 -3.54 -12.56
C ASP A 98 11.84 -4.60 -11.46
N LEU A 99 10.74 -4.65 -10.74
CA LEU A 99 10.53 -5.54 -9.61
C LEU A 99 9.24 -6.32 -9.75
N VAL A 100 9.29 -7.61 -9.43
CA VAL A 100 8.11 -8.43 -9.13
C VAL A 100 8.28 -9.02 -7.76
N ASP A 101 7.57 -8.47 -6.77
CA ASP A 101 7.57 -8.99 -5.41
C ASP A 101 6.65 -10.21 -5.31
N GLU A 102 7.21 -11.40 -5.43
CA GLU A 102 6.50 -12.63 -5.13
C GLU A 102 6.23 -12.77 -3.63
N ARG A 103 7.09 -12.18 -2.81
CA ARG A 103 6.96 -12.09 -1.35
C ARG A 103 7.44 -10.71 -0.93
N VAL A 104 6.70 -10.06 -0.05
CA VAL A 104 7.32 -8.97 0.73
C VAL A 104 8.32 -9.66 1.64
N GLU A 105 9.52 -9.87 1.13
CA GLU A 105 10.60 -10.44 1.92
C GLU A 105 11.06 -9.40 2.92
N TRP A 106 10.75 -9.62 4.20
CA TRP A 106 11.35 -8.92 5.32
C TRP A 106 12.85 -9.24 5.46
N SER A 107 13.42 -9.84 4.41
CA SER A 107 14.83 -10.20 4.36
C SER A 107 15.68 -8.95 4.22
N ARG A 108 16.31 -8.56 5.31
CA ARG A 108 17.35 -7.53 5.32
C ARG A 108 18.69 -8.03 4.76
N ASN A 109 18.72 -9.21 4.15
CA ASN A 109 19.93 -9.83 3.63
C ASN A 109 20.25 -9.43 2.19
N VAL A 110 19.28 -8.86 1.48
CA VAL A 110 19.45 -8.33 0.12
C VAL A 110 19.44 -6.81 0.20
N PRO A 111 20.54 -6.12 -0.10
CA PRO A 111 20.67 -4.68 0.10
C PRO A 111 19.56 -3.82 -0.53
N PRO A 112 19.13 -4.04 -1.80
CA PRO A 112 18.02 -3.27 -2.37
C PRO A 112 16.71 -3.44 -1.60
N GLU A 113 16.38 -4.68 -1.20
CA GLU A 113 15.18 -4.99 -0.43
C GLU A 113 15.20 -4.37 0.97
N ALA A 114 16.36 -4.45 1.64
CA ALA A 114 16.53 -3.81 2.94
C ALA A 114 16.33 -2.29 2.86
N ALA A 115 16.89 -1.66 1.83
CA ALA A 115 16.72 -0.24 1.57
C ALA A 115 15.26 0.15 1.29
N ALA A 116 14.57 -0.63 0.45
CA ALA A 116 13.17 -0.42 0.12
C ALA A 116 12.26 -0.63 1.34
N ASN A 117 12.54 -1.63 2.19
CA ASN A 117 11.83 -1.84 3.43
C ASN A 117 12.03 -0.68 4.43
N ASP A 118 13.27 -0.24 4.65
CA ASP A 118 13.58 0.87 5.55
C ASP A 118 12.92 2.17 5.06
N PHE A 119 12.94 2.43 3.74
CA PHE A 119 12.24 3.56 3.14
C PHE A 119 10.71 3.46 3.33
N ALA A 120 10.11 2.31 3.02
CA ALA A 120 8.66 2.11 3.15
C ALA A 120 8.18 2.27 4.61
N GLU A 121 8.93 1.72 5.56
CA GLU A 121 8.65 1.90 6.99
C GLU A 121 8.70 3.38 7.39
N GLU A 122 9.73 4.13 6.94
CA GLU A 122 9.87 5.54 7.28
C GLU A 122 8.83 6.39 6.53
N LEU A 123 8.51 6.07 5.28
CA LEU A 123 7.46 6.75 4.53
C LEU A 123 6.10 6.62 5.22
N LEU A 124 5.73 5.41 5.63
CA LEU A 124 4.41 5.12 6.24
C LEU A 124 4.30 5.59 7.68
N ALA A 125 5.36 5.42 8.48
CA ALA A 125 5.37 5.72 9.91
C ALA A 125 6.73 6.32 10.34
N PRO A 126 6.98 7.61 10.07
CA PRO A 126 8.22 8.27 10.47
C PRO A 126 8.51 8.10 11.96
N VAL A 127 9.76 7.85 12.33
CA VAL A 127 10.16 7.68 13.72
C VAL A 127 9.66 8.82 14.60
N ARG A 128 9.77 10.06 14.13
CA ARG A 128 9.30 11.25 14.87
C ARG A 128 7.78 11.27 15.04
N ALA A 129 7.02 10.86 14.02
CA ALA A 129 5.58 10.75 14.11
C ALA A 129 5.15 9.70 15.15
N VAL A 130 5.86 8.57 15.17
CA VAL A 130 5.64 7.51 16.18
C VAL A 130 5.99 8.01 17.59
N GLN A 131 7.09 8.74 17.76
CA GLN A 131 7.43 9.37 19.05
C GLN A 131 6.30 10.28 19.55
N ARG A 132 5.83 11.21 18.70
CA ARG A 132 4.72 12.11 19.01
C ARG A 132 3.41 11.36 19.30
N TRP A 133 3.15 10.27 18.59
CA TRP A 133 1.97 9.45 18.85
C TRP A 133 1.98 8.87 20.26
N TYR A 134 3.14 8.35 20.72
CA TYR A 134 3.29 7.88 22.10
C TYR A 134 3.19 9.01 23.11
N GLU A 135 3.81 10.17 22.87
CA GLU A 135 3.76 11.35 23.74
C GLU A 135 2.33 11.84 23.99
N ARG A 136 1.50 11.85 22.93
CA ARG A 136 0.07 12.22 23.04
C ARG A 136 -0.77 11.25 23.87
N ARG A 137 -0.32 10.02 24.08
CA ARG A 137 -1.01 9.00 24.87
C ARG A 137 -0.65 9.01 26.37
N GLY A 138 0.21 9.89 26.79
CA GLY A 138 0.57 10.13 28.19
C GLY A 138 2.07 9.97 28.48
N PRO A 139 2.52 10.42 29.66
CA PRO A 139 3.92 10.36 30.03
C PRO A 139 4.41 8.92 30.19
N ALA A 140 5.64 8.67 29.69
CA ALA A 140 6.32 7.41 29.99
C ALA A 140 6.55 7.30 31.53
N PRO A 141 6.52 6.08 32.13
CA PRO A 141 6.81 4.82 31.47
C PRO A 141 5.70 3.78 31.60
N ARG A 142 4.72 3.79 30.76
CA ARG A 142 3.90 2.60 30.58
C ARG A 142 4.66 1.62 29.70
N SER A 143 4.75 0.37 30.11
CA SER A 143 5.29 -0.70 29.29
C SER A 143 4.42 -0.84 28.03
N VAL A 144 5.04 -0.78 26.85
CA VAL A 144 4.35 -1.03 25.58
C VAL A 144 3.95 -2.51 25.53
N ASP A 145 2.71 -2.79 25.17
CA ASP A 145 2.15 -4.14 24.99
C ASP A 145 1.69 -4.38 23.56
N VAL A 146 1.13 -5.56 23.27
CA VAL A 146 0.63 -5.92 21.94
C VAL A 146 -0.53 -5.01 21.51
N ASP A 147 -1.39 -4.60 22.45
CA ASP A 147 -2.51 -3.70 22.14
C ASP A 147 -2.03 -2.30 21.74
N ASP A 148 -0.94 -1.81 22.33
CA ASP A 148 -0.29 -0.58 21.89
C ASP A 148 0.27 -0.71 20.45
N LEU A 149 0.88 -1.87 20.12
CA LEU A 149 1.37 -2.13 18.76
C LEU A 149 0.23 -2.20 17.74
N LEU A 150 -0.89 -2.84 18.10
CA LEU A 150 -2.09 -2.88 17.27
C LEU A 150 -2.69 -1.49 17.08
N ALA A 151 -2.77 -0.71 18.17
CA ALA A 151 -3.28 0.66 18.11
C ALA A 151 -2.40 1.59 17.26
N LEU A 152 -1.06 1.45 17.37
CA LEU A 152 -0.11 2.15 16.51
C LEU A 152 -0.26 1.70 15.04
N GLY A 153 -0.34 0.39 14.81
CA GLY A 153 -0.55 -0.19 13.50
C GLY A 153 -1.81 0.33 12.83
N ASN A 154 -2.93 0.36 13.55
CA ASN A 154 -4.19 0.90 13.06
C ASN A 154 -4.12 2.42 12.79
N ALA A 155 -3.41 3.18 13.64
CA ALA A 155 -3.27 4.63 13.46
C ALA A 155 -2.46 5.00 12.21
N PHE A 156 -1.42 4.24 11.89
CA PHE A 156 -0.52 4.52 10.75
C PHE A 156 -0.79 3.65 9.50
N GLY A 157 -1.70 2.70 9.58
CA GLY A 157 -1.96 1.75 8.50
C GLY A 157 -0.76 0.84 8.22
N ILE A 158 -0.09 0.37 9.27
CA ILE A 158 1.05 -0.55 9.22
C ILE A 158 0.78 -1.81 10.03
N SER A 159 1.54 -2.88 9.79
CA SER A 159 1.40 -4.12 10.54
C SER A 159 1.86 -3.98 12.00
N ALA A 160 1.39 -4.86 12.89
CA ALA A 160 1.90 -4.94 14.26
C ALA A 160 3.41 -5.22 14.30
N TRP A 161 3.92 -5.94 13.29
CA TRP A 161 5.36 -6.16 13.10
C TRP A 161 6.09 -4.85 12.79
N SER A 162 5.62 -4.09 11.81
CA SER A 162 6.18 -2.76 11.53
C SER A 162 6.06 -1.85 12.74
N ALA A 163 4.91 -1.86 13.45
CA ALA A 163 4.72 -1.10 14.68
C ALA A 163 5.74 -1.45 15.76
N LEU A 164 6.09 -2.74 15.93
CA LEU A 164 7.13 -3.21 16.85
C LEU A 164 8.50 -2.61 16.50
N TYR A 165 8.92 -2.69 15.24
CA TYR A 165 10.20 -2.14 14.80
C TYR A 165 10.23 -0.61 14.88
N ARG A 166 9.14 0.06 14.51
CA ARG A 166 9.03 1.52 14.60
C ARG A 166 9.03 2.00 16.05
N SER A 167 8.36 1.29 16.96
CA SER A 167 8.39 1.59 18.40
C SER A 167 9.80 1.47 18.99
N ARG A 168 10.57 0.46 18.54
CA ARG A 168 11.97 0.32 18.93
C ARG A 168 12.83 1.46 18.38
N ALA A 169 12.69 1.79 17.09
CA ALA A 169 13.41 2.90 16.45
C ALA A 169 13.08 4.25 17.12
N ALA A 170 11.84 4.42 17.57
CA ALA A 170 11.38 5.59 18.33
C ALA A 170 11.88 5.62 19.80
N GLY A 171 12.70 4.65 20.22
CA GLY A 171 13.25 4.58 21.58
C GLY A 171 12.22 4.18 22.66
N ARG A 172 11.06 3.62 22.26
CA ARG A 172 9.98 3.24 23.21
C ARG A 172 10.14 1.82 23.75
N LEU A 173 11.00 0.99 23.13
CA LEU A 173 11.25 -0.39 23.50
C LEU A 173 12.73 -0.64 23.79
N HIS A 174 13.02 -1.16 24.99
CA HIS A 174 14.34 -1.71 25.29
C HIS A 174 14.55 -3.07 24.64
N ALA A 175 15.79 -3.50 24.50
CA ALA A 175 16.13 -4.76 23.81
C ALA A 175 15.38 -5.98 24.36
N LYS A 176 15.28 -6.12 25.70
CA LYS A 176 14.58 -7.23 26.36
C LYS A 176 13.06 -7.19 26.05
N GLN A 177 12.45 -6.03 26.15
CA GLN A 177 11.00 -5.86 25.87
C GLN A 177 10.68 -6.11 24.39
N PHE A 178 11.54 -5.62 23.49
CA PHE A 178 11.42 -5.91 22.07
C PHE A 178 11.42 -7.42 21.78
N GLN A 179 12.34 -8.18 22.38
CA GLN A 179 12.39 -9.64 22.18
C GLN A 179 11.17 -10.36 22.76
N LEU A 180 10.63 -9.90 23.90
CA LEU A 180 9.40 -10.45 24.48
C LEU A 180 8.22 -10.23 23.55
N LEU A 181 7.98 -9.01 23.11
CA LEU A 181 6.88 -8.68 22.19
C LEU A 181 7.02 -9.35 20.84
N ARG A 182 8.26 -9.45 20.33
CA ARG A 182 8.54 -10.20 19.10
C ARG A 182 8.12 -11.66 19.22
N GLY A 183 8.50 -12.32 20.33
CA GLY A 183 8.10 -13.70 20.60
C GLY A 183 6.59 -13.86 20.81
N GLU A 184 5.94 -12.85 21.36
CA GLU A 184 4.48 -12.84 21.53
C GLU A 184 3.76 -12.71 20.17
N LEU A 185 4.16 -11.78 19.31
CA LEU A 185 3.62 -11.65 17.96
C LEU A 185 3.83 -12.93 17.14
N GLN A 186 4.98 -13.59 17.25
CA GLN A 186 5.23 -14.86 16.54
C GLN A 186 4.29 -15.99 16.99
N ARG A 187 3.98 -16.07 18.29
CA ARG A 187 3.09 -17.11 18.83
C ARG A 187 1.62 -16.90 18.51
N HIS A 188 1.21 -15.63 18.35
CA HIS A 188 -0.19 -15.22 18.22
C HIS A 188 -0.48 -14.52 16.88
N GLU A 189 0.34 -14.75 15.86
CA GLU A 189 0.20 -14.09 14.55
C GLU A 189 -1.21 -14.24 13.98
N TRP A 190 -1.79 -15.42 14.11
CA TRP A 190 -3.15 -15.74 13.68
C TRP A 190 -4.26 -15.01 14.49
N GLU A 191 -3.97 -14.57 15.73
CA GLU A 191 -4.90 -13.76 16.54
C GLU A 191 -4.73 -12.27 16.31
N VAL A 192 -3.51 -11.84 15.98
CA VAL A 192 -3.16 -10.43 15.78
C VAL A 192 -3.71 -9.90 14.46
N LEU A 193 -3.61 -10.67 13.38
CA LEU A 193 -4.07 -10.25 12.05
C LEU A 193 -5.57 -9.89 12.02
N PRO A 194 -6.49 -10.69 12.58
CA PRO A 194 -7.91 -10.32 12.61
C PRO A 194 -8.22 -9.10 13.50
N ARG A 195 -7.39 -8.84 14.52
CA ARG A 195 -7.55 -7.67 15.42
C ARG A 195 -7.03 -6.37 14.79
N GLN A 196 -6.28 -6.45 13.71
CA GLN A 196 -5.89 -5.29 12.92
C GLN A 196 -7.09 -4.79 12.13
N ALA A 197 -7.99 -4.09 12.82
CA ALA A 197 -9.06 -3.32 12.21
C ALA A 197 -8.40 -2.13 11.50
N TYR A 198 -8.07 -2.36 10.25
CA TYR A 198 -7.44 -1.36 9.44
C TYR A 198 -8.33 -0.11 9.35
N LEU A 199 -7.74 1.04 9.63
CA LEU A 199 -8.25 2.36 9.29
C LEU A 199 -9.55 2.81 9.96
N GLY A 200 -9.63 2.79 11.26
CA GLY A 200 -10.64 3.59 11.95
C GLY A 200 -10.60 5.06 11.51
N GLY A 201 -11.21 5.38 10.36
CA GLY A 201 -11.43 6.74 9.90
C GLY A 201 -10.55 7.26 8.75
N LEU A 202 -9.52 6.58 8.28
CA LEU A 202 -8.83 6.97 7.07
C LEU A 202 -9.60 6.48 5.83
N ARG A 203 -9.94 7.38 4.92
CA ARG A 203 -10.41 7.02 3.59
C ARG A 203 -9.22 6.51 2.81
N ASP A 204 -9.20 5.23 2.46
CA ASP A 204 -8.11 4.59 1.73
C ASP A 204 -8.69 3.80 0.56
N THR A 205 -8.19 4.09 -0.64
CA THR A 205 -8.63 3.45 -1.87
C THR A 205 -8.46 1.93 -1.82
N LEU A 206 -7.35 1.42 -1.27
CA LEU A 206 -7.09 -0.02 -1.16
C LEU A 206 -8.09 -0.69 -0.22
N ALA A 207 -8.45 -0.03 0.89
CA ALA A 207 -9.45 -0.53 1.82
C ALA A 207 -10.84 -0.63 1.17
N HIS A 208 -11.26 0.38 0.43
CA HIS A 208 -12.52 0.38 -0.29
C HIS A 208 -12.59 -0.73 -1.34
N LEU A 209 -11.53 -0.89 -2.14
CA LEU A 209 -11.48 -1.92 -3.17
C LEU A 209 -11.46 -3.34 -2.60
N THR A 210 -10.88 -3.53 -1.42
CA THR A 210 -10.79 -4.84 -0.77
C THR A 210 -12.09 -5.21 -0.04
N ALA A 211 -12.80 -4.23 0.51
CA ALA A 211 -14.09 -4.42 1.20
C ALA A 211 -15.27 -4.60 0.24
N GLY A 212 -15.15 -4.20 -1.01
CA GLY A 212 -16.18 -4.39 -2.02
C GLY A 212 -16.47 -5.86 -2.30
N GLU A 213 -17.70 -6.18 -2.73
CA GLU A 213 -18.05 -7.52 -3.18
C GLU A 213 -17.08 -7.97 -4.27
N ALA A 214 -16.66 -9.24 -4.18
CA ALA A 214 -15.77 -9.82 -5.16
C ALA A 214 -16.39 -9.70 -6.55
N LEU A 215 -15.79 -8.87 -7.41
CA LEU A 215 -16.09 -8.95 -8.84
C LEU A 215 -15.83 -10.41 -9.26
N PRO A 216 -16.75 -11.04 -9.99
CA PRO A 216 -16.55 -12.38 -10.48
C PRO A 216 -15.21 -12.45 -11.24
N PRO A 217 -14.47 -13.55 -11.15
CA PRO A 217 -13.32 -13.73 -12.02
C PRO A 217 -13.80 -13.55 -13.45
N GLY A 218 -13.07 -12.79 -14.25
CA GLY A 218 -13.39 -12.60 -15.66
C GLY A 218 -13.52 -13.98 -16.32
N GLU A 219 -14.38 -14.10 -17.32
CA GLU A 219 -14.73 -15.35 -18.03
C GLU A 219 -13.52 -16.17 -18.52
N TYR A 220 -12.34 -15.57 -18.52
CA TYR A 220 -11.07 -16.18 -18.99
C TYR A 220 -10.07 -16.54 -17.87
N GLY A 221 -10.47 -16.53 -16.59
CA GLY A 221 -9.57 -16.88 -15.49
C GLY A 221 -8.40 -15.91 -15.27
N GLY A 222 -8.45 -14.72 -15.88
CA GLY A 222 -7.48 -13.66 -15.69
C GLY A 222 -7.66 -12.91 -14.36
N PRO A 223 -6.73 -11.99 -14.04
CA PRO A 223 -6.85 -11.15 -12.86
C PRO A 223 -8.08 -10.25 -12.97
N ALA A 224 -8.88 -10.18 -11.90
CA ALA A 224 -9.98 -9.21 -11.82
C ALA A 224 -9.41 -7.83 -11.50
N VAL A 225 -9.36 -6.95 -12.49
CA VAL A 225 -8.92 -5.56 -12.30
C VAL A 225 -9.99 -4.78 -11.54
N LEU A 226 -9.65 -4.30 -10.35
CA LEU A 226 -10.55 -3.51 -9.49
C LEU A 226 -10.41 -2.01 -9.72
N ARG A 227 -9.23 -1.60 -10.18
CA ARG A 227 -8.93 -0.19 -10.44
C ARG A 227 -7.84 -0.05 -11.50
N VAL A 228 -8.08 0.81 -12.45
CA VAL A 228 -7.09 1.34 -13.38
C VAL A 228 -6.60 2.73 -12.93
N PRO A 229 -5.41 3.18 -13.35
CA PRO A 229 -4.87 4.50 -13.02
C PRO A 229 -5.82 5.64 -13.37
N ALA A 230 -5.80 6.72 -12.59
CA ALA A 230 -6.65 7.89 -12.84
C ALA A 230 -6.36 8.53 -14.20
N ALA A 231 -5.10 8.63 -14.60
CA ALA A 231 -4.70 9.14 -15.90
C ALA A 231 -5.24 8.29 -17.06
N MET A 232 -5.22 6.96 -16.93
CA MET A 232 -5.78 6.04 -17.91
C MET A 232 -7.29 6.23 -18.07
N ARG A 233 -8.01 6.39 -16.95
CA ARG A 233 -9.45 6.70 -16.97
C ARG A 233 -9.73 8.02 -17.68
N ALA A 234 -9.00 9.07 -17.30
CA ALA A 234 -9.16 10.40 -17.91
C ALA A 234 -8.89 10.36 -19.43
N TRP A 235 -7.85 9.64 -19.84
CA TRP A 235 -7.53 9.48 -21.25
C TRP A 235 -8.59 8.68 -22.01
N ALA A 236 -9.06 7.56 -21.49
CA ALA A 236 -10.09 6.74 -22.11
C ALA A 236 -11.41 7.55 -22.31
N LEU A 237 -11.82 8.30 -21.29
CA LEU A 237 -13.00 9.17 -21.37
C LEU A 237 -12.82 10.33 -22.36
N ALA A 238 -11.63 10.94 -22.44
CA ALA A 238 -11.34 11.97 -23.43
C ALA A 238 -11.32 11.42 -24.84
N ALA A 239 -10.78 10.22 -25.06
CA ALA A 239 -10.77 9.54 -26.33
C ALA A 239 -12.18 9.13 -26.78
N LEU A 240 -13.00 8.64 -25.87
CA LEU A 240 -14.43 8.35 -26.12
C LEU A 240 -15.17 9.61 -26.55
N ARG A 241 -15.08 10.71 -25.81
CA ARG A 241 -15.72 11.99 -26.13
C ARG A 241 -15.30 12.57 -27.48
N SER A 242 -14.05 12.36 -27.88
CA SER A 242 -13.53 12.82 -29.17
C SER A 242 -13.80 11.85 -30.32
N GLY A 243 -14.52 10.75 -30.08
CA GLY A 243 -14.81 9.72 -31.08
C GLY A 243 -13.60 8.91 -31.52
N ARG A 244 -12.47 8.96 -30.77
CA ARG A 244 -11.27 8.16 -31.02
C ARG A 244 -11.36 6.74 -30.49
N LEU A 245 -12.24 6.51 -29.51
CA LEU A 245 -12.63 5.19 -29.02
C LEU A 245 -14.14 5.06 -29.08
N SER A 246 -14.62 3.86 -29.38
CA SER A 246 -16.01 3.47 -29.15
C SER A 246 -16.26 3.25 -27.65
N LEU A 247 -17.53 3.17 -27.27
CA LEU A 247 -17.92 2.84 -25.90
C LEU A 247 -17.38 1.46 -25.46
N GLU A 248 -17.41 0.49 -26.39
CA GLU A 248 -16.90 -0.87 -26.16
C GLU A 248 -15.37 -0.88 -25.93
N GLU A 249 -14.63 -0.16 -26.75
CA GLU A 249 -13.17 -0.03 -26.61
C GLU A 249 -12.78 0.68 -25.31
N ALA A 250 -13.49 1.75 -24.97
CA ALA A 250 -13.26 2.45 -23.70
C ALA A 250 -13.60 1.57 -22.49
N ALA A 251 -14.72 0.81 -22.53
CA ALA A 251 -15.09 -0.12 -21.49
C ALA A 251 -14.05 -1.24 -21.34
N ALA A 252 -13.60 -1.84 -22.44
CA ALA A 252 -12.56 -2.87 -22.42
C ALA A 252 -11.25 -2.33 -21.82
N MET A 253 -10.81 -1.13 -22.20
CA MET A 253 -9.62 -0.48 -21.66
C MET A 253 -9.73 -0.22 -20.13
N LEU A 254 -10.92 0.10 -19.66
CA LEU A 254 -11.20 0.37 -18.24
C LEU A 254 -11.54 -0.90 -17.45
N HIS A 255 -11.51 -2.07 -18.10
CA HIS A 255 -11.95 -3.34 -17.52
C HIS A 255 -13.37 -3.29 -16.94
N LEU A 256 -14.27 -2.61 -17.64
CA LEU A 256 -15.68 -2.47 -17.28
C LEU A 256 -16.57 -3.17 -18.31
N GLU A 257 -17.74 -3.62 -17.88
CA GLU A 257 -18.80 -3.99 -18.80
C GLU A 257 -19.31 -2.74 -19.52
N THR A 258 -19.59 -2.85 -20.84
CA THR A 258 -20.03 -1.72 -21.66
C THR A 258 -21.27 -1.03 -21.09
N GLY A 259 -22.27 -1.83 -20.62
CA GLY A 259 -23.46 -1.31 -19.97
C GLY A 259 -23.19 -0.58 -18.64
N ALA A 260 -22.19 -1.04 -17.88
CA ALA A 260 -21.78 -0.39 -16.66
C ALA A 260 -21.14 0.99 -16.92
N LEU A 261 -20.27 1.07 -17.94
CA LEU A 261 -19.68 2.35 -18.37
C LEU A 261 -20.76 3.32 -18.88
N ALA A 262 -21.69 2.86 -19.74
CA ALA A 262 -22.80 3.66 -20.22
C ALA A 262 -23.64 4.24 -19.06
N THR A 263 -23.97 3.40 -18.07
CA THR A 263 -24.72 3.84 -16.88
C THR A 263 -23.96 4.90 -16.07
N GLN A 264 -22.64 4.77 -15.92
CA GLN A 264 -21.83 5.76 -15.23
C GLN A 264 -21.78 7.08 -16.00
N LEU A 265 -21.62 7.04 -17.32
CA LEU A 265 -21.62 8.24 -18.17
C LEU A 265 -22.95 8.97 -18.09
N ALA A 266 -24.07 8.25 -18.19
CA ALA A 266 -25.41 8.84 -18.06
C ALA A 266 -25.61 9.55 -16.71
N ARG A 267 -25.17 8.94 -15.61
CA ARG A 267 -25.22 9.58 -14.27
C ARG A 267 -24.40 10.86 -14.17
N LEU A 268 -23.37 10.99 -14.98
CA LEU A 268 -22.48 12.17 -15.03
C LEU A 268 -22.92 13.18 -16.09
N GLY A 269 -24.01 12.92 -16.84
CA GLY A 269 -24.46 13.77 -17.95
C GLY A 269 -23.48 13.83 -19.12
N LEU A 270 -22.79 12.73 -19.38
CA LEU A 270 -21.71 12.61 -20.38
C LEU A 270 -22.08 11.63 -21.50
N GLU A 271 -23.36 11.56 -21.89
CA GLU A 271 -23.86 10.74 -22.98
C GLU A 271 -23.33 11.18 -24.36
#